data_4fd730dd9418aa1e4f646ea7b219b005
#
_entry.id   4fd730dd9418aa1e4f646ea7b219b005
#
_cell.length_a   1.000
_cell.length_b   1.000
_cell.length_c   1.000
_cell.angle_alpha   90.00
_cell.angle_beta   90.00
_cell.angle_gamma   90.00
#
_symmetry.space_group_name_H-M   'P 1'
#
loop_
_entity.id
_entity.type
_entity.pdbx_description
1 polymer ?
#
loop_
_entity_poly.entity_id
_entity_poly.type
_entity_poly.pdbx_seq_one_letter_code
_entity_poly.pdbx_strand_id
1 'polypeptide(L)'
;MPGLAFIAVMNAMQSAVTDRVARDRFSRAVPSTLLSAGPIRVVVSDDPADIVAAQELRYRVFADEPGFSDRIGDSTTGRDADRFDAFCEHLVVRHADEGVIGCARLLAPSRAIAAGGWYSATEFDLREMNDIVSDTVELGRACVHADHRDGSVTALMWAALLHYMDRANHRYLMGCVSVPLYSPGEPMPGSVLRAVRDRLNEDHRESGRQAFPLTDPRIGGRLLENITPSETIGMPPLMRGYLRVGARICGEPAVDDVFDVADFLTLLDREGTNRRYLDRLRSAAQRLGRAQTATDPGLAAP
;
A
#
# COMPACT_ATOMS: atom_id res chain seq x y z
N MET A 1 -0.97 -13.06 31.94
CA MET A 1 -1.99 -12.02 32.00
C MET A 1 -1.88 -11.12 30.76
N PRO A 2 -2.21 -11.59 29.52
CA PRO A 2 -2.11 -10.76 28.30
C PRO A 2 -3.29 -9.81 28.08
N GLY A 3 -4.43 -10.02 28.78
CA GLY A 3 -5.66 -9.28 28.51
C GLY A 3 -5.70 -7.82 28.97
N LEU A 4 -4.97 -7.45 30.00
CA LEU A 4 -5.02 -6.10 30.58
C LEU A 4 -4.26 -5.05 29.73
N ALA A 5 -3.17 -5.46 29.08
CA ALA A 5 -2.39 -4.58 28.19
C ALA A 5 -3.18 -4.28 26.89
N PHE A 6 -3.88 -5.26 26.35
CA PHE A 6 -4.73 -5.10 25.16
C PHE A 6 -5.91 -4.16 25.44
N ILE A 7 -6.56 -4.30 26.60
CA ILE A 7 -7.68 -3.42 27.02
C ILE A 7 -7.19 -1.99 27.23
N ALA A 8 -6.00 -1.77 27.80
CA ALA A 8 -5.44 -0.43 28.00
C ALA A 8 -5.09 0.26 26.67
N VAL A 9 -4.56 -0.49 25.69
CA VAL A 9 -4.28 0.01 24.34
C VAL A 9 -5.58 0.36 23.62
N MET A 10 -6.59 -0.50 23.69
CA MET A 10 -7.91 -0.21 23.10
C MET A 10 -8.58 1.02 23.72
N ASN A 11 -8.46 1.20 25.03
CA ASN A 11 -9.02 2.37 25.72
C ASN A 11 -8.26 3.67 25.41
N ALA A 12 -6.92 3.63 25.29
CA ALA A 12 -6.10 4.76 24.85
C ALA A 12 -6.39 5.14 23.39
N MET A 13 -6.55 4.15 22.51
CA MET A 13 -6.98 4.35 21.13
C MET A 13 -8.40 4.94 21.07
N GLN A 14 -9.33 4.45 21.89
CA GLN A 14 -10.69 4.93 21.95
C GLN A 14 -10.79 6.38 22.45
N SER A 15 -9.98 6.79 23.42
CA SER A 15 -9.95 8.16 23.93
C SER A 15 -9.35 9.15 22.92
N ALA A 16 -8.23 8.79 22.27
CA ALA A 16 -7.61 9.61 21.22
C ALA A 16 -8.49 9.74 19.97
N VAL A 17 -9.27 8.69 19.66
CA VAL A 17 -10.20 8.64 18.53
C VAL A 17 -11.46 9.45 18.80
N THR A 18 -11.99 9.47 20.02
CA THR A 18 -13.20 10.23 20.36
C THR A 18 -13.03 11.72 20.11
N ASP A 19 -11.83 12.26 20.38
CA ASP A 19 -11.51 13.66 20.09
C ASP A 19 -11.27 13.94 18.59
N ARG A 20 -10.90 12.93 17.80
CA ARG A 20 -10.61 13.05 16.38
C ARG A 20 -11.80 12.70 15.49
N VAL A 21 -12.67 11.76 15.89
CA VAL A 21 -13.97 11.45 15.24
C VAL A 21 -14.85 12.71 15.14
N ALA A 22 -14.72 13.66 16.08
CA ALA A 22 -15.35 14.97 15.97
C ALA A 22 -14.77 15.85 14.83
N ARG A 23 -13.57 15.52 14.32
CA ARG A 23 -12.91 16.21 13.19
C ARG A 23 -12.97 15.41 11.89
N ASP A 24 -13.21 14.11 11.94
CA ASP A 24 -13.35 13.22 10.80
C ASP A 24 -14.75 13.35 10.16
N ARG A 25 -15.15 14.61 9.91
CA ARG A 25 -16.33 14.96 9.10
C ARG A 25 -16.08 14.78 7.60
N PHE A 26 -15.24 13.83 7.19
CA PHE A 26 -15.36 13.21 5.87
C PHE A 26 -16.42 12.11 5.93
N SER A 27 -17.62 12.53 6.34
CA SER A 27 -18.81 11.74 6.31
C SER A 27 -19.26 11.61 4.86
N ARG A 28 -19.27 10.37 4.37
CA ARG A 28 -20.18 9.84 3.33
C ARG A 28 -20.77 10.87 2.38
N ALA A 29 -20.45 10.72 1.09
CA ALA A 29 -21.39 10.94 0.01
C ALA A 29 -20.92 11.72 -1.22
N VAL A 30 -19.66 11.92 -1.51
CA VAL A 30 -19.23 12.16 -2.92
C VAL A 30 -17.79 11.72 -3.06
N PRO A 31 -17.44 10.91 -4.08
CA PRO A 31 -16.05 10.62 -4.37
C PRO A 31 -15.26 11.92 -4.48
N SER A 32 -14.32 12.17 -3.56
CA SER A 32 -13.55 13.41 -3.61
C SER A 32 -12.44 13.28 -4.62
N THR A 33 -12.52 14.03 -5.71
CA THR A 33 -11.43 14.11 -6.69
C THR A 33 -10.23 14.78 -6.04
N LEU A 34 -9.12 14.02 -5.94
CA LEU A 34 -7.85 14.53 -5.43
C LEU A 34 -7.00 15.15 -6.53
N LEU A 35 -6.96 14.52 -7.71
CA LEU A 35 -6.17 14.96 -8.86
C LEU A 35 -6.90 14.67 -10.16
N SER A 36 -6.62 15.47 -11.19
CA SER A 36 -7.04 15.25 -12.56
C SER A 36 -5.88 15.51 -13.52
N ALA A 37 -5.67 14.62 -14.50
CA ALA A 37 -4.62 14.72 -15.51
C ALA A 37 -5.14 14.16 -16.85
N GLY A 38 -5.62 15.03 -17.73
CA GLY A 38 -6.26 14.64 -18.99
C GLY A 38 -7.46 13.71 -18.75
N PRO A 39 -7.53 12.52 -19.37
CA PRO A 39 -8.62 11.57 -19.20
C PRO A 39 -8.57 10.86 -17.83
N ILE A 40 -7.50 11.05 -17.04
CA ILE A 40 -7.29 10.34 -15.78
C ILE A 40 -7.78 11.20 -14.62
N ARG A 41 -8.56 10.60 -13.73
CA ARG A 41 -8.98 11.17 -12.45
C ARG A 41 -8.58 10.24 -11.31
N VAL A 42 -8.01 10.79 -10.24
CA VAL A 42 -7.75 10.07 -9.01
C VAL A 42 -8.75 10.55 -7.96
N VAL A 43 -9.54 9.63 -7.45
CA VAL A 43 -10.57 9.89 -6.45
C VAL A 43 -10.33 9.04 -5.21
N VAL A 44 -10.81 9.52 -4.04
CA VAL A 44 -11.03 8.68 -2.87
C VAL A 44 -12.52 8.45 -2.75
N SER A 45 -12.92 7.21 -2.68
CA SER A 45 -14.32 6.78 -2.73
C SER A 45 -14.62 5.67 -1.74
N ASP A 46 -15.83 5.66 -1.22
CA ASP A 46 -16.47 4.56 -0.51
C ASP A 46 -17.76 4.09 -1.22
N ASP A 47 -17.94 4.51 -2.49
CA ASP A 47 -19.04 4.07 -3.33
C ASP A 47 -18.91 2.57 -3.64
N PRO A 48 -19.97 1.76 -3.42
CA PRO A 48 -19.95 0.32 -3.71
C PRO A 48 -19.53 -0.04 -5.12
N ALA A 49 -19.87 0.76 -6.13
CA ALA A 49 -19.47 0.50 -7.51
C ALA A 49 -17.96 0.67 -7.71
N ASP A 50 -17.34 1.66 -7.06
CA ASP A 50 -15.89 1.86 -7.06
C ASP A 50 -15.16 0.74 -6.35
N ILE A 51 -15.70 0.30 -5.21
CA ILE A 51 -15.13 -0.81 -4.44
C ILE A 51 -15.12 -2.08 -5.31
N VAL A 52 -16.25 -2.38 -5.96
CA VAL A 52 -16.35 -3.54 -6.86
C VAL A 52 -15.35 -3.44 -8.02
N ALA A 53 -15.27 -2.29 -8.68
CA ALA A 53 -14.36 -2.09 -9.81
C ALA A 53 -12.87 -2.20 -9.36
N ALA A 54 -12.54 -1.72 -8.17
CA ALA A 54 -11.21 -1.90 -7.58
C ALA A 54 -10.92 -3.38 -7.26
N GLN A 55 -11.88 -4.14 -6.72
CA GLN A 55 -11.74 -5.56 -6.44
C GLN A 55 -11.54 -6.39 -7.72
N GLU A 56 -12.24 -6.05 -8.79
CA GLU A 56 -12.09 -6.69 -10.10
C GLU A 56 -10.73 -6.37 -10.75
N LEU A 57 -10.25 -5.12 -10.62
CA LEU A 57 -8.91 -4.76 -11.07
C LEU A 57 -7.84 -5.53 -10.30
N ARG A 58 -7.95 -5.58 -8.97
CA ARG A 58 -7.02 -6.32 -8.10
C ARG A 58 -6.94 -7.80 -8.47
N TYR A 59 -8.09 -8.44 -8.66
CA TYR A 59 -8.14 -9.84 -9.07
C TYR A 59 -7.39 -10.06 -10.37
N ARG A 60 -7.65 -9.29 -11.42
CA ARG A 60 -6.94 -9.39 -12.70
C ARG A 60 -5.43 -9.17 -12.56
N VAL A 61 -5.03 -8.15 -11.78
CA VAL A 61 -3.63 -7.78 -11.64
C VAL A 61 -2.87 -8.83 -10.82
N PHE A 62 -3.41 -9.27 -9.69
CA PHE A 62 -2.72 -10.18 -8.79
C PHE A 62 -2.71 -11.62 -9.32
N ALA A 63 -3.77 -12.07 -10.01
CA ALA A 63 -3.79 -13.39 -10.63
C ALA A 63 -2.77 -13.53 -11.77
N ASP A 64 -2.43 -12.43 -12.45
CA ASP A 64 -1.47 -12.41 -13.55
C ASP A 64 -0.03 -12.04 -13.10
N GLU A 65 0.18 -11.68 -11.81
CA GLU A 65 1.49 -11.25 -11.32
C GLU A 65 2.42 -12.45 -11.12
N PRO A 66 3.59 -12.50 -11.82
CA PRO A 66 4.54 -13.58 -11.64
C PRO A 66 5.06 -13.69 -10.21
N GLY A 67 5.00 -14.89 -9.63
CA GLY A 67 5.46 -15.17 -8.28
C GLY A 67 4.37 -15.05 -7.21
N PHE A 68 3.14 -14.68 -7.59
CA PHE A 68 1.97 -14.77 -6.71
C PHE A 68 1.23 -16.08 -6.88
N SER A 69 0.55 -16.52 -5.83
CA SER A 69 -0.25 -17.76 -5.83
C SER A 69 -1.48 -17.63 -6.73
N ASP A 70 -1.85 -18.73 -7.39
CA ASP A 70 -3.11 -18.88 -8.13
C ASP A 70 -4.36 -18.94 -7.22
N ARG A 71 -4.16 -18.92 -5.89
CA ARG A 71 -5.24 -18.92 -4.88
C ARG A 71 -5.77 -17.53 -4.54
N ILE A 72 -5.33 -16.48 -5.26
CA ILE A 72 -5.74 -15.10 -4.99
C ILE A 72 -7.17 -14.85 -5.45
N GLY A 73 -7.98 -14.30 -4.54
CA GLY A 73 -9.33 -13.88 -4.81
C GLY A 73 -10.32 -15.04 -5.03
N ASP A 74 -11.49 -14.71 -5.53
CA ASP A 74 -12.55 -15.65 -5.85
C ASP A 74 -12.78 -15.70 -7.37
N SER A 75 -12.41 -16.80 -8.00
CA SER A 75 -12.57 -17.03 -9.44
C SER A 75 -14.03 -17.06 -9.90
N THR A 76 -14.98 -17.34 -9.00
CA THR A 76 -16.42 -17.34 -9.32
C THR A 76 -16.94 -15.93 -9.53
N THR A 77 -16.46 -14.98 -8.73
CA THR A 77 -16.87 -13.57 -8.81
C THR A 77 -15.89 -12.71 -9.60
N GLY A 78 -14.67 -13.19 -9.86
CA GLY A 78 -13.60 -12.42 -10.48
C GLY A 78 -13.12 -11.26 -9.60
N ARG A 79 -13.12 -11.42 -8.28
CA ARG A 79 -12.80 -10.35 -7.32
C ARG A 79 -11.78 -10.78 -6.28
N ASP A 80 -10.85 -9.88 -5.97
CA ASP A 80 -10.06 -9.92 -4.74
C ASP A 80 -10.76 -9.05 -3.69
N ALA A 81 -11.45 -9.71 -2.76
CA ALA A 81 -12.23 -9.06 -1.71
C ALA A 81 -11.91 -9.66 -0.34
N ASP A 82 -11.77 -8.81 0.66
CA ASP A 82 -11.63 -9.25 2.04
C ASP A 82 -12.48 -8.38 3.00
N ARG A 83 -12.51 -8.76 4.28
CA ARG A 83 -13.29 -8.05 5.30
C ARG A 83 -12.92 -6.58 5.50
N PHE A 84 -11.70 -6.18 5.14
CA PHE A 84 -11.22 -4.81 5.32
C PHE A 84 -11.78 -3.85 4.27
N ASP A 85 -12.22 -4.34 3.11
CA ASP A 85 -12.76 -3.48 2.04
C ASP A 85 -13.93 -2.61 2.53
N ALA A 86 -14.77 -3.15 3.42
CA ALA A 86 -15.93 -2.44 3.99
C ALA A 86 -15.53 -1.29 4.94
N PHE A 87 -14.29 -1.28 5.44
CA PHE A 87 -13.78 -0.29 6.38
C PHE A 87 -12.81 0.69 5.73
N CYS A 88 -12.30 0.38 4.53
CA CYS A 88 -11.36 1.23 3.83
C CYS A 88 -12.05 2.34 3.03
N GLU A 89 -11.36 3.45 2.85
CA GLU A 89 -11.54 4.31 1.70
C GLU A 89 -10.71 3.76 0.55
N HIS A 90 -11.22 3.89 -0.68
CA HIS A 90 -10.54 3.39 -1.85
C HIS A 90 -10.00 4.56 -2.68
N LEU A 91 -8.68 4.61 -2.84
CA LEU A 91 -8.06 5.45 -3.84
C LEU A 91 -8.21 4.75 -5.18
N VAL A 92 -8.93 5.38 -6.10
CA VAL A 92 -9.28 4.82 -7.40
C VAL A 92 -8.77 5.74 -8.49
N VAL A 93 -8.02 5.19 -9.45
CA VAL A 93 -7.57 5.88 -10.65
C VAL A 93 -8.47 5.47 -11.80
N ARG A 94 -9.24 6.42 -12.32
CA ARG A 94 -10.19 6.21 -13.42
C ARG A 94 -9.65 6.84 -14.70
N HIS A 95 -9.68 6.07 -15.78
CA HIS A 95 -9.52 6.57 -17.13
C HIS A 95 -10.91 6.78 -17.76
N ALA A 96 -11.09 7.82 -18.55
CA ALA A 96 -12.40 8.19 -19.10
C ALA A 96 -13.05 7.07 -19.95
N ASP A 97 -12.23 6.35 -20.72
CA ASP A 97 -12.68 5.33 -21.66
C ASP A 97 -12.46 3.88 -21.16
N GLU A 98 -11.48 3.66 -20.24
CA GLU A 98 -11.04 2.32 -19.85
C GLU A 98 -11.50 1.92 -18.44
N GLY A 99 -12.16 2.84 -17.71
CA GLY A 99 -12.64 2.59 -16.34
C GLY A 99 -11.52 2.66 -15.31
N VAL A 100 -11.49 1.74 -14.34
CA VAL A 100 -10.51 1.72 -13.27
C VAL A 100 -9.20 1.09 -13.73
N ILE A 101 -8.13 1.89 -13.75
CA ILE A 101 -6.79 1.49 -14.19
C ILE A 101 -5.75 1.42 -13.05
N GLY A 102 -6.13 1.85 -11.86
CA GLY A 102 -5.30 1.74 -10.66
C GLY A 102 -6.13 1.88 -9.40
N CYS A 103 -5.72 1.25 -8.33
CA CYS A 103 -6.39 1.39 -7.03
C CYS A 103 -5.44 1.13 -5.86
N ALA A 104 -5.87 1.56 -4.67
CA ALA A 104 -5.30 1.20 -3.38
C ALA A 104 -6.34 1.35 -2.28
N ARG A 105 -6.17 0.65 -1.15
CA ARG A 105 -6.99 0.82 0.06
C ARG A 105 -6.30 1.74 1.04
N LEU A 106 -7.09 2.58 1.71
CA LEU A 106 -6.66 3.47 2.77
C LEU A 106 -7.47 3.16 4.02
N LEU A 107 -6.81 2.62 5.03
CA LEU A 107 -7.42 2.30 6.32
C LEU A 107 -6.97 3.35 7.34
N ALA A 108 -7.85 4.27 7.68
CA ALA A 108 -7.60 5.30 8.67
C ALA A 108 -7.74 4.76 10.11
N PRO A 109 -7.16 5.39 11.15
CA PRO A 109 -7.16 4.89 12.52
C PRO A 109 -8.54 4.52 13.07
N SER A 110 -9.53 5.38 12.88
CA SER A 110 -10.91 5.14 13.35
C SER A 110 -11.54 3.92 12.67
N ARG A 111 -11.25 3.74 11.40
CA ARG A 111 -11.75 2.63 10.59
C ARG A 111 -11.00 1.33 10.91
N ALA A 112 -9.70 1.39 11.23
CA ALA A 112 -8.93 0.24 11.73
C ALA A 112 -9.53 -0.30 13.04
N ILE A 113 -9.90 0.59 13.97
CA ILE A 113 -10.59 0.18 15.20
C ILE A 113 -11.91 -0.53 14.88
N ALA A 114 -12.71 0.02 13.98
CA ALA A 114 -13.99 -0.58 13.57
C ALA A 114 -13.79 -1.94 12.86
N ALA A 115 -12.69 -2.11 12.13
CA ALA A 115 -12.30 -3.37 11.49
C ALA A 115 -11.74 -4.42 12.48
N GLY A 116 -11.54 -4.05 13.75
CA GLY A 116 -10.93 -4.91 14.76
C GLY A 116 -9.41 -4.95 14.71
N GLY A 117 -8.77 -4.01 14.04
CA GLY A 117 -7.32 -3.84 13.93
C GLY A 117 -6.86 -3.45 12.54
N TRP A 118 -5.57 -3.23 12.39
CA TRP A 118 -4.89 -3.02 11.12
C TRP A 118 -4.80 -4.31 10.31
N TYR A 119 -4.74 -4.22 8.98
CA TYR A 119 -4.45 -5.37 8.14
C TYR A 119 -3.07 -5.96 8.51
N SER A 120 -2.05 -5.12 8.62
CA SER A 120 -0.69 -5.56 8.99
C SER A 120 -0.63 -6.25 10.37
N ALA A 121 -1.59 -6.02 11.26
CA ALA A 121 -1.66 -6.73 12.55
C ALA A 121 -2.08 -8.21 12.41
N THR A 122 -2.51 -8.64 11.23
CA THR A 122 -2.73 -10.08 10.94
C THR A 122 -1.43 -10.83 10.71
N GLU A 123 -0.35 -10.13 10.45
CA GLU A 123 0.97 -10.68 10.11
C GLU A 123 2.06 -10.26 11.10
N PHE A 124 1.90 -9.10 11.74
CA PHE A 124 2.92 -8.49 12.60
C PHE A 124 2.38 -8.12 13.98
N ASP A 125 3.26 -8.24 14.97
CA ASP A 125 3.11 -7.54 16.24
C ASP A 125 3.53 -6.08 16.07
N LEU A 126 2.58 -5.16 16.22
CA LEU A 126 2.73 -3.72 16.00
C LEU A 126 2.84 -2.92 17.31
N ARG A 127 3.16 -3.55 18.44
CA ARG A 127 3.18 -2.84 19.74
C ARG A 127 4.12 -1.64 19.77
N GLU A 128 5.25 -1.69 19.06
CA GLU A 128 6.18 -0.57 18.96
C GLU A 128 5.70 0.58 18.06
N MET A 129 4.55 0.42 17.39
CA MET A 129 3.91 1.48 16.59
C MET A 129 2.82 2.25 17.35
N ASN A 130 2.54 1.89 18.61
CA ASN A 130 1.39 2.42 19.37
C ASN A 130 1.43 3.94 19.55
N ASP A 131 2.59 4.56 19.58
CA ASP A 131 2.78 6.00 19.72
C ASP A 131 2.36 6.80 18.48
N ILE A 132 2.29 6.15 17.31
CA ILE A 132 1.97 6.80 16.03
C ILE A 132 0.64 6.36 15.42
N VAL A 133 -0.03 5.34 15.96
CA VAL A 133 -1.26 4.77 15.32
C VAL A 133 -2.35 5.80 15.07
N SER A 134 -2.49 6.83 15.94
CA SER A 134 -3.49 7.90 15.77
C SER A 134 -3.24 8.79 14.55
N ASP A 135 -2.00 8.84 14.07
CA ASP A 135 -1.55 9.70 12.97
C ASP A 135 -1.16 8.88 11.71
N THR A 136 -1.41 7.57 11.75
CA THR A 136 -1.04 6.63 10.69
C THR A 136 -2.26 6.29 9.82
N VAL A 137 -2.07 6.24 8.51
CA VAL A 137 -2.99 5.56 7.58
C VAL A 137 -2.30 4.34 7.02
N GLU A 138 -3.01 3.22 6.94
CA GLU A 138 -2.48 2.00 6.32
C GLU A 138 -2.88 1.95 4.84
N LEU A 139 -1.87 1.75 3.98
CA LEU A 139 -2.01 1.55 2.55
C LEU A 139 -1.92 0.05 2.25
N GLY A 140 -2.91 -0.46 1.55
CA GLY A 140 -2.95 -1.86 1.13
C GLY A 140 -3.51 -2.05 -0.27
N ARG A 141 -3.32 -3.25 -0.84
CA ARG A 141 -3.88 -3.66 -2.14
C ARG A 141 -3.63 -2.66 -3.27
N ALA A 142 -2.45 -2.02 -3.28
CA ALA A 142 -2.07 -1.07 -4.34
C ALA A 142 -1.71 -1.83 -5.62
N CYS A 143 -2.40 -1.53 -6.71
CA CYS A 143 -2.09 -2.10 -8.01
C CYS A 143 -2.40 -1.14 -9.16
N VAL A 144 -1.78 -1.42 -10.33
CA VAL A 144 -1.96 -0.69 -11.58
C VAL A 144 -2.16 -1.71 -12.71
N HIS A 145 -3.14 -1.45 -13.57
CA HIS A 145 -3.40 -2.26 -14.76
C HIS A 145 -2.13 -2.45 -15.61
N ALA A 146 -1.93 -3.62 -16.19
CA ALA A 146 -0.69 -3.97 -16.90
C ALA A 146 -0.30 -2.96 -17.98
N ASP A 147 -1.29 -2.49 -18.77
CA ASP A 147 -1.07 -1.55 -19.87
C ASP A 147 -0.70 -0.12 -19.41
N HIS A 148 -0.82 0.17 -18.11
CA HIS A 148 -0.54 1.48 -17.51
C HIS A 148 0.66 1.49 -16.55
N ARG A 149 1.58 0.50 -16.68
CA ARG A 149 2.76 0.34 -15.80
C ARG A 149 4.01 1.12 -16.26
N ASP A 150 3.85 2.15 -17.05
CA ASP A 150 4.92 3.07 -17.46
C ASP A 150 5.41 3.99 -16.31
N GLY A 151 4.78 3.90 -15.15
CA GLY A 151 5.08 4.67 -13.94
C GLY A 151 4.26 5.95 -13.80
N SER A 152 3.49 6.35 -14.80
CA SER A 152 2.69 7.59 -14.78
C SER A 152 1.52 7.48 -13.79
N VAL A 153 0.76 6.38 -13.85
CA VAL A 153 -0.36 6.11 -12.93
C VAL A 153 0.15 5.96 -11.50
N THR A 154 1.27 5.26 -11.30
CA THR A 154 1.90 5.15 -9.98
C THR A 154 2.30 6.52 -9.42
N ALA A 155 2.82 7.42 -10.28
CA ALA A 155 3.16 8.78 -9.87
C ALA A 155 1.92 9.58 -9.43
N LEU A 156 0.80 9.45 -10.17
CA LEU A 156 -0.48 10.07 -9.80
C LEU A 156 -1.01 9.52 -8.48
N MET A 157 -0.93 8.21 -8.26
CA MET A 157 -1.34 7.57 -7.01
C MET A 157 -0.54 8.11 -5.82
N TRP A 158 0.79 8.22 -5.92
CA TRP A 158 1.64 8.79 -4.88
C TRP A 158 1.30 10.26 -4.61
N ALA A 159 1.12 11.08 -5.66
CA ALA A 159 0.75 12.48 -5.50
C ALA A 159 -0.61 12.64 -4.81
N ALA A 160 -1.59 11.82 -5.19
CA ALA A 160 -2.92 11.80 -4.57
C ALA A 160 -2.88 11.30 -3.11
N LEU A 161 -2.10 10.25 -2.84
CA LEU A 161 -1.93 9.71 -1.49
C LEU A 161 -1.35 10.74 -0.52
N LEU A 162 -0.30 11.45 -0.94
CA LEU A 162 0.28 12.51 -0.11
C LEU A 162 -0.67 13.69 0.08
N HIS A 163 -1.45 14.03 -0.95
CA HIS A 163 -2.50 15.04 -0.82
C HIS A 163 -3.62 14.60 0.15
N TYR A 164 -3.99 13.32 0.11
CA TYR A 164 -4.92 12.73 1.07
C TYR A 164 -4.35 12.82 2.51
N MET A 165 -3.10 12.42 2.72
CA MET A 165 -2.45 12.51 4.03
C MET A 165 -2.41 13.94 4.56
N ASP A 166 -2.11 14.92 3.70
CA ASP A 166 -2.12 16.34 4.07
C ASP A 166 -3.52 16.79 4.52
N ARG A 167 -4.56 16.47 3.75
CA ARG A 167 -5.93 16.88 4.04
C ARG A 167 -6.51 16.20 5.28
N ALA A 168 -6.21 14.91 5.46
CA ALA A 168 -6.64 14.13 6.62
C ALA A 168 -5.74 14.32 7.84
N ASN A 169 -4.66 15.12 7.70
CA ASN A 169 -3.65 15.37 8.73
C ASN A 169 -3.04 14.09 9.29
N HIS A 170 -2.76 13.11 8.40
CA HIS A 170 -1.95 11.93 8.75
C HIS A 170 -0.47 12.23 8.52
N ARG A 171 0.35 11.94 9.52
CA ARG A 171 1.80 12.07 9.42
C ARG A 171 2.43 10.82 8.83
N TYR A 172 1.95 9.64 9.21
CA TYR A 172 2.55 8.37 8.84
C TYR A 172 1.71 7.60 7.85
N LEU A 173 2.40 6.94 6.91
CA LEU A 173 1.85 5.93 6.03
C LEU A 173 2.53 4.60 6.35
N MET A 174 1.74 3.60 6.67
CA MET A 174 2.18 2.24 6.94
C MET A 174 1.62 1.29 5.87
N GLY A 175 2.31 0.20 5.58
CA GLY A 175 1.77 -0.85 4.71
C GLY A 175 2.81 -1.89 4.35
N CYS A 176 2.33 -3.07 3.97
CA CYS A 176 3.16 -4.18 3.55
C CYS A 176 3.56 -4.03 2.08
N VAL A 177 4.82 -4.31 1.80
CA VAL A 177 5.34 -4.41 0.43
C VAL A 177 5.86 -5.82 0.22
N SER A 178 5.19 -6.52 -0.69
CA SER A 178 5.42 -7.94 -0.96
C SER A 178 6.64 -8.15 -1.85
N VAL A 179 7.42 -9.17 -1.50
CA VAL A 179 8.54 -9.71 -2.29
C VAL A 179 8.26 -11.19 -2.52
N PRO A 180 8.29 -11.70 -3.76
CA PRO A 180 8.05 -13.11 -4.03
C PRO A 180 8.97 -14.03 -3.21
N LEU A 181 8.42 -15.12 -2.68
CA LEU A 181 9.21 -16.14 -1.95
C LEU A 181 10.21 -16.82 -2.87
N TYR A 182 9.86 -16.96 -4.14
CA TYR A 182 10.65 -17.66 -5.14
C TYR A 182 10.88 -16.74 -6.35
N SER A 183 12.11 -16.79 -6.88
CA SER A 183 12.49 -16.02 -8.06
C SER A 183 12.96 -16.94 -9.17
N PRO A 184 12.53 -16.75 -10.43
CA PRO A 184 12.99 -17.57 -11.54
C PRO A 184 14.52 -17.59 -11.65
N GLY A 185 15.11 -18.80 -11.71
CA GLY A 185 16.55 -18.97 -11.87
C GLY A 185 17.39 -18.70 -10.62
N GLU A 186 16.76 -18.51 -9.44
CA GLU A 186 17.52 -18.40 -8.20
C GLU A 186 18.26 -19.72 -7.87
N PRO A 187 19.46 -19.64 -7.27
CA PRO A 187 20.28 -20.81 -6.99
C PRO A 187 19.69 -21.71 -5.90
N MET A 188 18.88 -21.17 -5.01
CA MET A 188 18.21 -21.86 -3.93
C MET A 188 16.90 -21.11 -3.59
N PRO A 189 15.79 -21.84 -3.28
CA PRO A 189 14.54 -21.22 -2.86
C PRO A 189 14.73 -20.19 -1.74
N GLY A 190 14.28 -18.95 -1.98
CA GLY A 190 14.40 -17.84 -1.05
C GLY A 190 15.75 -17.13 -1.00
N SER A 191 16.72 -17.51 -1.84
CA SER A 191 18.05 -16.87 -1.85
C SER A 191 18.01 -15.40 -2.31
N VAL A 192 17.14 -15.08 -3.27
CA VAL A 192 16.91 -13.69 -3.72
C VAL A 192 16.18 -12.90 -2.64
N LEU A 193 15.14 -13.47 -2.04
CA LEU A 193 14.44 -12.85 -0.91
C LEU A 193 15.41 -12.55 0.25
N ARG A 194 16.32 -13.50 0.57
CA ARG A 194 17.35 -13.30 1.59
C ARG A 194 18.27 -12.13 1.24
N ALA A 195 18.73 -12.03 0.00
CA ALA A 195 19.58 -10.92 -0.45
C ALA A 195 18.84 -9.57 -0.40
N VAL A 196 17.54 -9.54 -0.76
CA VAL A 196 16.68 -8.36 -0.64
C VAL A 196 16.56 -7.94 0.82
N ARG A 197 16.26 -8.89 1.73
CA ARG A 197 16.12 -8.64 3.18
C ARG A 197 17.39 -8.06 3.77
N ASP A 198 18.54 -8.66 3.47
CA ASP A 198 19.82 -8.21 3.99
C ASP A 198 20.13 -6.78 3.53
N ARG A 199 19.89 -6.47 2.26
CA ARG A 199 20.05 -5.14 1.68
C ARG A 199 19.12 -4.10 2.30
N LEU A 200 17.86 -4.47 2.53
CA LEU A 200 16.88 -3.60 3.18
C LEU A 200 17.26 -3.29 4.62
N ASN A 201 17.72 -4.29 5.36
CA ASN A 201 18.17 -4.11 6.74
C ASN A 201 19.43 -3.23 6.83
N GLU A 202 20.34 -3.32 5.88
CA GLU A 202 21.57 -2.52 5.84
C GLU A 202 21.27 -1.04 5.53
N ASP A 203 20.46 -0.75 4.50
CA ASP A 203 20.35 0.61 3.95
C ASP A 203 19.06 1.33 4.32
N HIS A 204 17.99 0.59 4.63
CA HIS A 204 16.63 1.12 4.66
C HIS A 204 15.84 0.78 5.91
N ARG A 205 16.49 0.30 6.98
CA ARG A 205 15.82 -0.03 8.24
C ARG A 205 15.33 1.22 8.97
N GLU A 206 14.13 1.16 9.51
CA GLU A 206 13.61 2.13 10.48
C GLU A 206 14.36 1.99 11.80
N SER A 207 14.81 3.11 12.36
CA SER A 207 15.67 3.10 13.56
C SER A 207 14.90 3.19 14.87
N GLY A 208 13.69 3.69 14.84
CA GLY A 208 12.93 4.00 16.05
C GLY A 208 11.77 3.05 16.36
N ARG A 209 11.29 2.31 15.34
CA ARG A 209 10.10 1.46 15.48
C ARG A 209 10.29 0.16 14.73
N GLN A 210 9.92 -0.94 15.38
CA GLN A 210 10.03 -2.27 14.81
C GLN A 210 8.66 -2.95 14.78
N ALA A 211 8.44 -3.77 13.76
CA ALA A 211 7.36 -4.72 13.69
C ALA A 211 7.96 -6.13 13.70
N PHE A 212 7.33 -7.03 14.40
CA PHE A 212 7.81 -8.39 14.53
C PHE A 212 6.82 -9.32 13.83
N PRO A 213 7.25 -10.14 12.86
CA PRO A 213 6.37 -11.11 12.25
C PRO A 213 5.83 -12.06 13.33
N LEU A 214 4.54 -12.42 13.24
CA LEU A 214 3.88 -13.30 14.20
C LEU A 214 4.45 -14.72 14.18
N THR A 215 5.08 -15.08 13.08
CA THR A 215 5.79 -16.35 12.90
C THR A 215 7.16 -16.10 12.28
N ASP A 216 8.16 -16.92 12.67
CA ASP A 216 9.48 -16.84 12.05
C ASP A 216 9.40 -17.02 10.52
N PRO A 217 10.06 -16.18 9.72
CA PRO A 217 10.05 -16.32 8.27
C PRO A 217 10.78 -17.59 7.82
N ARG A 218 10.04 -18.53 7.24
CA ARG A 218 10.55 -19.82 6.76
C ARG A 218 10.20 -20.04 5.31
N ILE A 219 11.19 -20.47 4.53
CA ILE A 219 11.05 -20.82 3.12
C ILE A 219 11.40 -22.30 2.97
N GLY A 220 10.45 -23.12 2.53
CA GLY A 220 10.65 -24.56 2.45
C GLY A 220 11.08 -25.21 3.77
N GLY A 221 10.57 -24.69 4.90
CA GLY A 221 10.89 -25.16 6.26
C GLY A 221 12.21 -24.60 6.84
N ARG A 222 13.03 -23.90 6.08
CA ARG A 222 14.27 -23.25 6.57
C ARG A 222 13.97 -21.83 7.03
N LEU A 223 14.56 -21.41 8.16
CA LEU A 223 14.58 -20.00 8.54
C LEU A 223 15.27 -19.17 7.48
N LEU A 224 14.72 -17.99 7.15
CA LEU A 224 15.28 -17.10 6.14
C LEU A 224 16.73 -16.72 6.45
N GLU A 225 17.09 -16.55 7.71
CA GLU A 225 18.47 -16.28 8.16
C GLU A 225 19.47 -17.41 7.81
N ASN A 226 19.00 -18.65 7.67
CA ASN A 226 19.81 -19.84 7.36
C ASN A 226 19.88 -20.13 5.84
N ILE A 227 19.30 -19.27 5.00
CA ILE A 227 19.38 -19.36 3.54
C ILE A 227 20.55 -18.50 3.07
N THR A 228 21.42 -19.09 2.23
CA THR A 228 22.51 -18.33 1.61
C THR A 228 21.96 -17.28 0.66
N PRO A 229 22.32 -15.99 0.81
CA PRO A 229 21.82 -14.97 -0.10
C PRO A 229 22.33 -15.15 -1.52
N SER A 230 21.51 -14.78 -2.49
CA SER A 230 21.93 -14.67 -3.91
C SER A 230 22.93 -13.53 -4.08
N GLU A 231 23.88 -13.68 -5.01
CA GLU A 231 24.77 -12.59 -5.43
C GLU A 231 23.99 -11.48 -6.18
N THR A 232 22.86 -11.84 -6.80
CA THR A 232 22.00 -10.91 -7.52
C THR A 232 20.83 -10.45 -6.64
N ILE A 233 20.71 -9.15 -6.44
CA ILE A 233 19.62 -8.55 -5.66
C ILE A 233 18.51 -8.13 -6.62
N GLY A 234 17.44 -8.92 -6.68
CA GLY A 234 16.24 -8.63 -7.45
C GLY A 234 15.26 -7.71 -6.71
N MET A 235 15.65 -6.45 -6.41
CA MET A 235 14.74 -5.52 -5.70
C MET A 235 13.47 -5.28 -6.51
N PRO A 236 12.26 -5.61 -6.00
CA PRO A 236 11.01 -5.40 -6.73
C PRO A 236 10.76 -3.92 -7.09
N PRO A 237 10.13 -3.63 -8.24
CA PRO A 237 9.86 -2.25 -8.65
C PRO A 237 9.04 -1.46 -7.63
N LEU A 238 8.05 -2.08 -7.02
CA LEU A 238 7.20 -1.47 -6.00
C LEU A 238 8.03 -1.06 -4.78
N MET A 239 8.86 -1.97 -4.25
CA MET A 239 9.76 -1.69 -3.12
C MET A 239 10.69 -0.52 -3.45
N ARG A 240 11.30 -0.49 -4.65
CA ARG A 240 12.12 0.65 -5.08
C ARG A 240 11.35 1.98 -5.07
N GLY A 241 10.07 1.95 -5.43
CA GLY A 241 9.18 3.12 -5.39
C GLY A 241 9.03 3.66 -3.97
N TYR A 242 8.70 2.80 -3.02
CA TYR A 242 8.55 3.15 -1.60
C TYR A 242 9.85 3.73 -1.01
N LEU A 243 10.98 3.06 -1.24
CA LEU A 243 12.28 3.53 -0.74
C LEU A 243 12.67 4.89 -1.32
N ARG A 244 12.37 5.16 -2.60
CA ARG A 244 12.65 6.46 -3.25
C ARG A 244 11.80 7.59 -2.67
N VAL A 245 10.58 7.32 -2.26
CA VAL A 245 9.72 8.30 -1.56
C VAL A 245 10.27 8.59 -0.16
N GLY A 246 11.01 7.66 0.43
CA GLY A 246 11.62 7.80 1.75
C GLY A 246 11.09 6.82 2.79
N ALA A 247 10.29 5.82 2.38
CA ALA A 247 9.84 4.77 3.29
C ALA A 247 11.01 3.94 3.82
N ARG A 248 10.85 3.40 5.02
CA ARG A 248 11.79 2.52 5.72
C ARG A 248 11.09 1.22 6.07
N ILE A 249 11.84 0.12 6.14
CA ILE A 249 11.31 -1.16 6.63
C ILE A 249 11.38 -1.24 8.15
N CYS A 250 10.39 -1.87 8.75
CA CYS A 250 10.26 -1.96 10.21
C CYS A 250 10.71 -3.29 10.80
N GLY A 251 11.54 -4.04 10.10
CA GLY A 251 12.11 -5.30 10.63
C GLY A 251 12.11 -6.45 9.64
N GLU A 252 12.04 -7.67 10.17
CA GLU A 252 12.01 -8.89 9.39
C GLU A 252 10.67 -9.05 8.67
N PRO A 253 10.63 -9.71 7.49
CA PRO A 253 9.39 -9.91 6.76
C PRO A 253 8.50 -10.99 7.40
N ALA A 254 7.19 -10.89 7.21
CA ALA A 254 6.25 -11.97 7.43
C ALA A 254 6.08 -12.79 6.15
N VAL A 255 5.89 -14.11 6.29
CA VAL A 255 5.61 -14.98 5.14
C VAL A 255 4.11 -15.12 4.99
N ASP A 256 3.61 -14.80 3.80
CA ASP A 256 2.24 -15.03 3.38
C ASP A 256 2.20 -16.18 2.37
N ASP A 257 1.81 -17.37 2.88
CA ASP A 257 1.69 -18.59 2.07
C ASP A 257 0.46 -18.58 1.13
N VAL A 258 -0.46 -17.62 1.30
CA VAL A 258 -1.62 -17.48 0.41
C VAL A 258 -1.22 -16.80 -0.88
N PHE A 259 -0.38 -15.77 -0.77
CA PHE A 259 0.12 -15.02 -1.92
C PHE A 259 1.50 -15.48 -2.42
N ASP A 260 2.14 -16.47 -1.77
CA ASP A 260 3.53 -16.91 -2.03
C ASP A 260 4.54 -15.73 -1.98
N VAL A 261 4.39 -14.86 -1.01
CA VAL A 261 5.24 -13.67 -0.82
C VAL A 261 5.78 -13.56 0.60
N ALA A 262 6.79 -12.73 0.77
CA ALA A 262 7.21 -12.21 2.06
C ALA A 262 6.88 -10.72 2.12
N ASP A 263 6.08 -10.34 3.10
CA ASP A 263 5.65 -8.97 3.31
C ASP A 263 6.61 -8.22 4.24
N PHE A 264 7.13 -7.10 3.74
CA PHE A 264 7.92 -6.18 4.55
C PHE A 264 7.05 -5.02 5.01
N LEU A 265 6.85 -4.88 6.31
CA LEU A 265 6.18 -3.70 6.83
C LEU A 265 7.04 -2.47 6.57
N THR A 266 6.48 -1.50 5.87
CA THR A 266 7.12 -0.22 5.58
C THR A 266 6.44 0.91 6.33
N LEU A 267 7.22 1.90 6.75
CA LEU A 267 6.75 3.13 7.36
C LEU A 267 7.33 4.33 6.60
N LEU A 268 6.47 5.25 6.21
CA LEU A 268 6.82 6.54 5.64
C LEU A 268 6.42 7.64 6.61
N ASP A 269 7.38 8.43 7.08
CA ASP A 269 7.11 9.71 7.74
C ASP A 269 6.99 10.80 6.68
N ARG A 270 5.83 11.45 6.57
CA ARG A 270 5.57 12.53 5.61
C ARG A 270 6.58 13.68 5.74
N GLU A 271 7.04 13.99 6.94
CA GLU A 271 8.04 15.03 7.16
C GLU A 271 9.43 14.64 6.65
N GLY A 272 9.74 13.33 6.65
CA GLY A 272 10.99 12.75 6.15
C GLY A 272 10.98 12.42 4.66
N THR A 273 9.89 12.72 3.92
CA THR A 273 9.79 12.36 2.51
C THR A 273 10.83 13.04 1.63
N ASN A 274 11.28 12.33 0.59
CA ASN A 274 12.18 12.88 -0.43
C ASN A 274 11.46 13.90 -1.31
N ARG A 275 11.48 15.17 -0.92
CA ARG A 275 10.79 16.28 -1.61
C ARG A 275 11.16 16.37 -3.09
N ARG A 276 12.43 16.16 -3.46
CA ARG A 276 12.88 16.21 -4.86
C ARG A 276 12.21 15.11 -5.71
N TYR A 277 12.06 13.93 -5.12
CA TYR A 277 11.38 12.83 -5.81
C TYR A 277 9.89 13.12 -5.95
N LEU A 278 9.25 13.64 -4.91
CA LEU A 278 7.84 14.04 -4.93
C LEU A 278 7.56 15.13 -5.97
N ASP A 279 8.41 16.14 -6.08
CA ASP A 279 8.27 17.20 -7.07
C ASP A 279 8.41 16.65 -8.51
N ARG A 280 9.26 15.64 -8.72
CA ARG A 280 9.33 14.92 -9.99
C ARG A 280 8.05 14.16 -10.30
N LEU A 281 7.46 13.47 -9.30
CA LEU A 281 6.18 12.76 -9.46
C LEU A 281 5.05 13.76 -9.78
N ARG A 282 4.95 14.87 -9.06
CA ARG A 282 3.97 15.94 -9.33
C ARG A 282 4.14 16.52 -10.73
N SER A 283 5.37 16.80 -11.13
CA SER A 283 5.68 17.32 -12.47
C SER A 283 5.37 16.30 -13.56
N ALA A 284 5.58 15.01 -13.34
CA ALA A 284 5.19 13.97 -14.28
C ALA A 284 3.67 13.90 -14.42
N ALA A 285 2.92 13.94 -13.32
CA ALA A 285 1.47 13.99 -13.28
C ALA A 285 0.91 15.19 -14.06
N GLN A 286 1.49 16.39 -13.88
CA GLN A 286 1.10 17.60 -14.61
C GLN A 286 1.36 17.52 -16.11
N ARG A 287 2.46 16.88 -16.54
CA ARG A 287 2.78 16.69 -17.97
C ARG A 287 1.76 15.80 -18.67
N LEU A 288 1.29 14.74 -18.00
CA LEU A 288 0.22 13.88 -18.52
C LEU A 288 -1.06 14.67 -18.81
N GLY A 289 -1.43 15.59 -17.91
CA GLY A 289 -2.58 16.47 -18.13
C GLY A 289 -2.42 17.42 -19.32
N ARG A 290 -1.19 17.87 -19.61
CA ARG A 290 -0.92 18.81 -20.72
C ARG A 290 -0.72 18.15 -22.08
N ALA A 291 -0.14 16.96 -22.12
CA ALA A 291 0.13 16.28 -23.40
C ALA A 291 -1.16 15.89 -24.13
N GLN A 292 -2.23 15.61 -23.40
CA GLN A 292 -3.51 15.18 -23.97
C GLN A 292 -4.41 16.36 -24.37
N THR A 293 -4.29 17.53 -23.76
CA THR A 293 -4.97 18.74 -24.23
C THR A 293 -4.40 19.27 -25.56
N ALA A 294 -3.16 18.87 -25.92
CA ALA A 294 -2.54 19.24 -27.18
C ALA A 294 -2.90 18.30 -28.35
N THR A 295 -3.44 17.11 -28.09
CA THR A 295 -3.85 16.12 -29.09
C THR A 295 -5.33 16.18 -29.45
N ASP A 296 -6.15 16.96 -28.72
CA ASP A 296 -7.57 17.19 -29.04
C ASP A 296 -7.82 18.68 -29.39
N PRO A 297 -7.69 19.09 -30.66
CA PRO A 297 -7.96 20.47 -31.09
C PRO A 297 -9.45 20.83 -31.15
N GLY A 298 -10.33 19.92 -30.71
CA GLY A 298 -11.80 20.07 -30.84
C GLY A 298 -12.50 20.76 -29.66
N LEU A 299 -11.81 21.13 -28.58
CA LEU A 299 -12.40 21.80 -27.40
C LEU A 299 -11.91 23.24 -27.21
N ALA A 300 -11.67 23.99 -28.28
CA ALA A 300 -11.64 25.44 -28.22
C ALA A 300 -13.09 25.92 -28.25
N ALA A 301 -13.59 26.34 -27.10
CA ALA A 301 -14.92 26.87 -26.86
C ALA A 301 -15.24 28.15 -27.66
N PRO A 302 -16.55 28.46 -27.87
CA PRO A 302 -16.95 29.79 -28.28
C PRO A 302 -16.81 30.82 -27.16
#